data_953b3d58706bd1c9007bb2f27e694313
#
_entry.id   953b3d58706bd1c9007bb2f27e694313
#
_cell.length_a   1.000
_cell.length_b   1.000
_cell.length_c   1.000
_cell.angle_alpha   90.00
_cell.angle_beta   90.00
_cell.angle_gamma   90.00
#
_symmetry.space_group_name_H-M   'P 1'
#
loop_
_entity.id
_entity.type
_entity.pdbx_description
1 polymer ?
#
loop_
_entity_poly.entity_id
_entity_poly.type
_entity_poly.pdbx_seq_one_letter_code
_entity_poly.pdbx_strand_id
1 'polypeptide(L)'
;LLVPLVFKLMQQKKVFIFLVIVIFSIFNMSNTFLNEQDNFIHKLINVSFVPWFYMFLVGAFFAKFKEYVSSVLSMNILVLFVALVSVYFLSDYLSLGWGNGINPIGYGLIVAIIINLAYVNPNLSDRILGRNDISYGVYIYHMPIINYILYTYGPGEIQFLFAILATFLVALLSWFVIERPSLRLKTNALRKN
;
A
#
# COMPACT_ATOMS: atom_id res chain seq x y z
N LEU A 1 -12.63 -14.45 -5.16
CA LEU A 1 -13.31 -14.13 -6.43
C LEU A 1 -12.47 -13.28 -7.39
N LEU A 2 -11.59 -12.36 -6.91
CA LEU A 2 -10.77 -11.48 -7.76
C LEU A 2 -9.53 -12.16 -8.34
N VAL A 3 -8.95 -13.15 -7.66
CA VAL A 3 -7.70 -13.81 -8.08
C VAL A 3 -7.76 -14.36 -9.51
N PRO A 4 -8.81 -15.09 -9.95
CA PRO A 4 -8.91 -15.56 -11.32
C PRO A 4 -8.99 -14.44 -12.35
N LEU A 5 -9.68 -13.33 -12.01
CA LEU A 5 -9.78 -12.15 -12.89
C LEU A 5 -8.41 -11.50 -13.08
N VAL A 6 -7.68 -11.28 -12.00
CA VAL A 6 -6.32 -10.70 -12.03
C VAL A 6 -5.38 -11.62 -12.79
N PHE A 7 -5.45 -12.94 -12.55
CA PHE A 7 -4.62 -13.90 -13.28
C PHE A 7 -4.89 -13.86 -14.79
N LYS A 8 -6.16 -13.81 -15.21
CA LYS A 8 -6.54 -13.67 -16.62
C LYS A 8 -6.07 -12.33 -17.21
N LEU A 9 -6.21 -11.24 -16.46
CA LEU A 9 -5.71 -9.92 -16.86
C LEU A 9 -4.19 -9.94 -17.04
N MET A 10 -3.46 -10.54 -16.09
CA MET A 10 -2.01 -10.64 -16.18
C MET A 10 -1.52 -11.52 -17.33
N GLN A 11 -2.35 -12.35 -17.95
CA GLN A 11 -2.00 -13.10 -19.18
C GLN A 11 -2.01 -12.22 -20.43
N GLN A 12 -2.62 -11.03 -20.38
CA GLN A 12 -2.68 -10.12 -21.50
C GLN A 12 -1.35 -9.44 -21.82
N LYS A 13 -1.30 -8.72 -22.96
CA LYS A 13 -0.12 -7.94 -23.37
C LYS A 13 0.19 -6.85 -22.34
N LYS A 14 1.47 -6.57 -22.11
CA LYS A 14 1.96 -5.54 -21.15
C LYS A 14 1.26 -4.20 -21.32
N VAL A 15 1.09 -3.74 -22.57
CA VAL A 15 0.44 -2.48 -22.90
C VAL A 15 -1.02 -2.46 -22.42
N PHE A 16 -1.74 -3.57 -22.59
CA PHE A 16 -3.13 -3.65 -22.15
C PHE A 16 -3.23 -3.57 -20.63
N ILE A 17 -2.38 -4.29 -19.89
CA ILE A 17 -2.33 -4.23 -18.42
C ILE A 17 -2.04 -2.81 -17.95
N PHE A 18 -1.06 -2.14 -18.58
CA PHE A 18 -0.71 -0.76 -18.29
C PHE A 18 -1.89 0.19 -18.51
N LEU A 19 -2.59 0.06 -19.64
CA LEU A 19 -3.78 0.87 -19.93
C LEU A 19 -4.88 0.68 -18.88
N VAL A 20 -5.12 -0.56 -18.44
CA VAL A 20 -6.09 -0.84 -17.38
C VAL A 20 -5.67 -0.15 -16.07
N ILE A 21 -4.39 -0.21 -15.69
CA ILE A 21 -3.88 0.49 -14.52
C ILE A 21 -4.11 2.00 -14.62
N VAL A 22 -3.79 2.60 -15.77
CA VAL A 22 -3.98 4.05 -16.00
C VAL A 22 -5.46 4.43 -15.91
N ILE A 23 -6.36 3.67 -16.55
CA ILE A 23 -7.81 3.92 -16.50
C ILE A 23 -8.32 3.90 -15.06
N PHE A 24 -7.96 2.88 -14.27
CA PHE A 24 -8.38 2.80 -12.87
C PHE A 24 -7.76 3.88 -11.99
N SER A 25 -6.53 4.32 -12.28
CA SER A 25 -5.90 5.42 -11.53
C SER A 25 -6.55 6.77 -11.83
N ILE A 26 -6.91 7.03 -13.09
CA ILE A 26 -7.69 8.22 -13.47
C ILE A 26 -9.08 8.17 -12.85
N PHE A 27 -9.72 7.01 -12.83
CA PHE A 27 -11.01 6.82 -12.18
C PHE A 27 -10.94 7.13 -10.67
N ASN A 28 -9.90 6.64 -9.98
CA ASN A 28 -9.68 6.96 -8.57
C ASN A 28 -9.53 8.48 -8.34
N MET A 29 -8.73 9.14 -9.17
CA MET A 29 -8.51 10.58 -9.08
C MET A 29 -9.82 11.36 -9.34
N SER A 30 -10.56 11.03 -10.40
CA SER A 30 -11.82 11.70 -10.72
C SER A 30 -12.91 11.44 -9.68
N ASN A 31 -12.96 10.25 -9.10
CA ASN A 31 -13.91 9.92 -8.04
C ASN A 31 -13.70 10.76 -6.78
N THR A 32 -12.47 11.16 -6.50
CA THR A 32 -12.16 12.05 -5.37
C THR A 32 -12.68 13.47 -5.61
N PHE A 33 -12.61 13.99 -6.85
CA PHE A 33 -13.17 15.29 -7.21
C PHE A 33 -14.69 15.33 -7.20
N LEU A 34 -15.35 14.20 -7.50
CA LEU A 34 -16.81 14.10 -7.52
C LEU A 34 -17.45 13.85 -6.13
N ASN A 35 -16.62 13.73 -5.11
CA ASN A 35 -17.04 13.33 -3.76
C ASN A 35 -17.91 14.41 -3.02
N GLU A 36 -18.10 15.58 -3.60
CA GLU A 36 -18.99 16.62 -3.07
C GLU A 36 -20.49 16.31 -3.25
N GLN A 37 -20.83 15.32 -4.05
CA GLN A 37 -22.22 14.91 -4.25
C GLN A 37 -22.63 13.85 -3.23
N ASP A 38 -23.64 14.15 -2.42
CA ASP A 38 -24.22 13.29 -1.39
C ASP A 38 -25.03 12.12 -1.97
N ASN A 39 -24.43 11.41 -2.95
CA ASN A 39 -25.07 10.31 -3.66
C ASN A 39 -24.68 8.97 -2.99
N PHE A 40 -25.71 8.17 -2.65
CA PHE A 40 -25.55 6.85 -2.05
C PHE A 40 -24.62 5.92 -2.86
N ILE A 41 -24.71 5.96 -4.19
CA ILE A 41 -23.87 5.16 -5.10
C ILE A 41 -22.39 5.57 -4.96
N HIS A 42 -22.11 6.87 -4.86
CA HIS A 42 -20.77 7.39 -4.63
C HIS A 42 -20.17 6.90 -3.31
N LYS A 43 -20.97 6.92 -2.23
CA LYS A 43 -20.55 6.39 -0.92
C LYS A 43 -20.22 4.90 -1.01
N LEU A 44 -21.03 4.10 -1.72
CA LEU A 44 -20.75 2.68 -1.92
C LEU A 44 -19.46 2.42 -2.72
N ILE A 45 -19.23 3.18 -3.80
CA ILE A 45 -18.00 3.07 -4.59
C ILE A 45 -16.78 3.40 -3.73
N ASN A 46 -16.83 4.49 -2.95
CA ASN A 46 -15.73 4.94 -2.12
C ASN A 46 -15.35 3.96 -0.99
N VAL A 47 -16.32 3.20 -0.48
CA VAL A 47 -16.08 2.15 0.53
C VAL A 47 -15.63 0.83 -0.12
N SER A 48 -15.88 0.66 -1.43
CA SER A 48 -15.49 -0.54 -2.16
C SER A 48 -14.00 -0.55 -2.47
N PHE A 49 -13.48 -1.71 -2.89
CA PHE A 49 -12.08 -1.83 -3.34
C PHE A 49 -11.84 -1.25 -4.75
N VAL A 50 -12.89 -0.88 -5.48
CA VAL A 50 -12.80 -0.48 -6.90
C VAL A 50 -11.86 0.71 -7.14
N PRO A 51 -11.94 1.81 -6.38
CA PRO A 51 -11.03 2.93 -6.55
C PRO A 51 -9.54 2.58 -6.30
N TRP A 52 -9.28 1.58 -5.45
CA TRP A 52 -7.95 1.17 -5.03
C TRP A 52 -7.37 0.01 -5.85
N PHE A 53 -8.17 -0.56 -6.74
CA PHE A 53 -7.82 -1.76 -7.49
C PHE A 53 -6.55 -1.58 -8.34
N TYR A 54 -6.32 -0.39 -8.87
CA TYR A 54 -5.11 -0.10 -9.63
C TYR A 54 -3.82 -0.26 -8.80
N MET A 55 -3.86 0.06 -7.50
CA MET A 55 -2.71 -0.11 -6.61
C MET A 55 -2.31 -1.58 -6.50
N PHE A 56 -3.30 -2.46 -6.39
CA PHE A 56 -3.08 -3.91 -6.41
C PHE A 56 -2.54 -4.38 -7.77
N LEU A 57 -3.08 -3.86 -8.88
CA LEU A 57 -2.61 -4.20 -10.22
C LEU A 57 -1.17 -3.76 -10.47
N VAL A 58 -0.74 -2.63 -9.95
CA VAL A 58 0.66 -2.17 -10.03
C VAL A 58 1.59 -3.15 -9.32
N GLY A 59 1.23 -3.59 -8.12
CA GLY A 59 2.00 -4.63 -7.40
C GLY A 59 2.09 -5.94 -8.20
N ALA A 60 0.96 -6.41 -8.74
CA ALA A 60 0.91 -7.61 -9.58
C ALA A 60 1.72 -7.45 -10.88
N PHE A 61 1.73 -6.25 -11.48
CA PHE A 61 2.54 -5.93 -12.66
C PHE A 61 4.03 -6.08 -12.38
N PHE A 62 4.55 -5.48 -11.32
CA PHE A 62 5.96 -5.60 -10.95
C PHE A 62 6.33 -7.02 -10.51
N ALA A 63 5.43 -7.76 -9.86
CA ALA A 63 5.65 -9.15 -9.52
C ALA A 63 5.81 -10.05 -10.75
N LYS A 64 5.06 -9.76 -11.82
CA LYS A 64 5.12 -10.50 -13.08
C LYS A 64 6.30 -10.06 -13.97
N PHE A 65 6.51 -8.78 -14.11
CA PHE A 65 7.49 -8.20 -15.04
C PHE A 65 8.72 -7.67 -14.28
N LYS A 66 9.52 -8.61 -13.78
CA LYS A 66 10.70 -8.31 -12.94
C LYS A 66 11.76 -7.46 -13.63
N GLU A 67 11.77 -7.41 -14.97
CA GLU A 67 12.67 -6.55 -15.74
C GLU A 67 12.47 -5.05 -15.41
N TYR A 68 11.25 -4.63 -15.08
CA TYR A 68 11.00 -3.24 -14.68
C TYR A 68 11.48 -2.93 -13.26
N VAL A 69 11.58 -3.95 -12.38
CA VAL A 69 12.18 -3.77 -11.06
C VAL A 69 13.63 -3.36 -11.19
N SER A 70 14.41 -3.99 -12.07
CA SER A 70 15.82 -3.63 -12.29
C SER A 70 15.97 -2.19 -12.83
N SER A 71 15.06 -1.74 -13.68
CA SER A 71 15.04 -0.36 -14.17
C SER A 71 14.75 0.65 -13.05
N VAL A 72 13.85 0.32 -12.13
CA VAL A 72 13.57 1.16 -10.95
C VAL A 72 14.78 1.20 -10.00
N LEU A 73 15.45 0.08 -9.81
CA LEU A 73 16.64 -0.01 -8.93
C LEU A 73 17.85 0.78 -9.46
N SER A 74 17.92 1.03 -10.76
CA SER A 74 18.95 1.89 -11.36
C SER A 74 18.71 3.39 -11.12
N MET A 75 17.53 3.78 -10.64
CA MET A 75 17.20 5.18 -10.35
C MET A 75 17.81 5.61 -9.01
N ASN A 76 18.33 6.83 -8.97
CA ASN A 76 18.85 7.40 -7.73
C ASN A 76 17.69 7.72 -6.77
N ILE A 77 17.74 7.17 -5.57
CA ILE A 77 16.67 7.34 -4.57
C ILE A 77 16.47 8.81 -4.16
N LEU A 78 17.54 9.61 -4.10
CA LEU A 78 17.43 11.04 -3.78
C LEU A 78 16.66 11.78 -4.88
N VAL A 79 16.90 11.44 -6.15
CA VAL A 79 16.16 12.02 -7.28
C VAL A 79 14.68 11.64 -7.18
N LEU A 80 14.36 10.40 -6.84
CA LEU A 80 12.97 9.96 -6.65
C LEU A 80 12.29 10.74 -5.50
N PHE A 81 12.99 10.97 -4.38
CA PHE A 81 12.45 11.76 -3.28
C PHE A 81 12.23 13.23 -3.67
N VAL A 82 13.20 13.86 -4.34
CA VAL A 82 13.05 15.24 -4.81
C VAL A 82 11.89 15.34 -5.80
N ALA A 83 11.78 14.40 -6.73
CA ALA A 83 10.66 14.33 -7.67
C ALA A 83 9.31 14.18 -6.94
N LEU A 84 9.24 13.31 -5.92
CA LEU A 84 8.02 13.13 -5.13
C LEU A 84 7.60 14.41 -4.41
N VAL A 85 8.54 15.08 -3.76
CA VAL A 85 8.30 16.36 -3.08
C VAL A 85 7.85 17.43 -4.08
N SER A 86 8.50 17.49 -5.25
CA SER A 86 8.11 18.43 -6.31
C SER A 86 6.70 18.16 -6.83
N VAL A 87 6.35 16.89 -7.05
CA VAL A 87 4.98 16.49 -7.46
C VAL A 87 3.96 16.78 -6.37
N TYR A 88 4.32 16.64 -5.10
CA TYR A 88 3.46 16.99 -3.99
C TYR A 88 3.09 18.49 -4.00
N PHE A 89 4.09 19.37 -4.04
CA PHE A 89 3.84 20.83 -4.11
C PHE A 89 3.11 21.25 -5.39
N LEU A 90 3.45 20.64 -6.53
CA LEU A 90 2.75 20.90 -7.78
C LEU A 90 1.28 20.45 -7.72
N SER A 91 1.01 19.31 -7.10
CA SER A 91 -0.36 18.80 -6.93
C SER A 91 -1.18 19.70 -6.02
N ASP A 92 -0.57 20.21 -4.94
CA ASP A 92 -1.20 21.17 -4.04
C ASP A 92 -1.53 22.48 -4.78
N TYR A 93 -0.55 23.04 -5.52
CA TYR A 93 -0.74 24.26 -6.31
C TYR A 93 -1.83 24.13 -7.40
N LEU A 94 -1.90 22.96 -8.06
CA LEU A 94 -2.88 22.68 -9.12
C LEU A 94 -4.20 22.14 -8.58
N SER A 95 -4.36 22.04 -7.26
CA SER A 95 -5.50 21.41 -6.59
C SER A 95 -5.78 19.98 -7.08
N LEU A 96 -4.73 19.26 -7.49
CA LEU A 96 -4.80 17.85 -7.84
C LEU A 96 -4.87 17.00 -6.57
N GLY A 97 -5.67 15.94 -6.59
CA GLY A 97 -5.86 15.07 -5.44
C GLY A 97 -4.55 14.50 -4.86
N TRP A 98 -4.48 14.48 -3.54
CA TRP A 98 -3.45 13.79 -2.76
C TRP A 98 -4.12 12.92 -1.69
N GLY A 99 -3.36 12.08 -1.00
CA GLY A 99 -3.95 11.13 -0.05
C GLY A 99 -4.70 10.00 -0.76
N ASN A 100 -5.98 9.86 -0.49
CA ASN A 100 -6.81 8.80 -1.07
C ASN A 100 -7.01 8.91 -2.58
N GLY A 101 -6.97 10.11 -3.15
CA GLY A 101 -7.09 10.38 -4.58
C GLY A 101 -5.76 10.77 -5.21
N ILE A 102 -4.66 10.15 -4.77
CA ILE A 102 -3.32 10.46 -5.25
C ILE A 102 -3.23 10.37 -6.77
N ASN A 103 -2.62 11.38 -7.38
CA ASN A 103 -2.42 11.38 -8.82
C ASN A 103 -1.47 10.24 -9.25
N PRO A 104 -1.63 9.70 -10.50
CA PRO A 104 -0.88 8.53 -10.95
C PRO A 104 0.64 8.72 -10.93
N ILE A 105 1.14 9.95 -11.15
CA ILE A 105 2.58 10.25 -11.14
C ILE A 105 3.12 10.15 -9.71
N GLY A 106 2.45 10.79 -8.75
CA GLY A 106 2.82 10.71 -7.34
C GLY A 106 2.81 9.28 -6.82
N TYR A 107 1.77 8.51 -7.19
CA TYR A 107 1.70 7.09 -6.85
C TYR A 107 2.84 6.28 -7.47
N GLY A 108 3.16 6.51 -8.75
CA GLY A 108 4.28 5.85 -9.43
C GLY A 108 5.62 6.11 -8.76
N LEU A 109 5.86 7.35 -8.30
CA LEU A 109 7.07 7.71 -7.55
C LEU A 109 7.12 7.03 -6.18
N ILE A 110 6.01 6.95 -5.45
CA ILE A 110 5.94 6.21 -4.18
C ILE A 110 6.27 4.74 -4.40
N VAL A 111 5.69 4.10 -5.41
CA VAL A 111 5.97 2.71 -5.75
C VAL A 111 7.45 2.52 -6.10
N ALA A 112 8.04 3.42 -6.90
CA ALA A 112 9.45 3.38 -7.26
C ALA A 112 10.36 3.48 -6.02
N ILE A 113 10.05 4.38 -5.08
CA ILE A 113 10.78 4.52 -3.81
C ILE A 113 10.66 3.25 -2.97
N ILE A 114 9.45 2.69 -2.83
CA ILE A 114 9.22 1.47 -2.04
C ILE A 114 10.02 0.30 -2.64
N ILE A 115 9.98 0.11 -3.95
CA ILE A 115 10.75 -0.95 -4.64
C ILE A 115 12.24 -0.72 -4.41
N ASN A 116 12.74 0.50 -4.59
CA ASN A 116 14.14 0.82 -4.40
C ASN A 116 14.59 0.50 -2.95
N LEU A 117 13.86 0.98 -1.95
CA LEU A 117 14.16 0.70 -0.53
C LEU A 117 14.11 -0.80 -0.18
N ALA A 118 13.13 -1.52 -0.73
CA ALA A 118 12.96 -2.94 -0.44
C ALA A 118 14.10 -3.81 -0.99
N TYR A 119 14.66 -3.43 -2.13
CA TYR A 119 15.68 -4.25 -2.81
C TYR A 119 17.12 -3.79 -2.58
N VAL A 120 17.37 -2.53 -2.18
CA VAL A 120 18.73 -2.02 -1.89
C VAL A 120 19.39 -2.76 -0.73
N ASN A 121 18.61 -3.14 0.28
CA ASN A 121 19.10 -3.88 1.44
C ASN A 121 18.21 -5.10 1.74
N PRO A 122 18.31 -6.18 0.96
CA PRO A 122 17.43 -7.35 1.12
C PRO A 122 17.53 -8.01 2.51
N ASN A 123 18.68 -7.85 3.19
CA ASN A 123 18.93 -8.40 4.52
C ASN A 123 18.55 -7.45 5.67
N LEU A 124 18.02 -6.24 5.37
CA LEU A 124 17.71 -5.26 6.40
C LEU A 124 16.59 -5.75 7.31
N SER A 125 15.57 -6.37 6.74
CA SER A 125 14.46 -6.97 7.47
C SER A 125 14.95 -8.09 8.42
N ASP A 126 15.87 -8.93 7.96
CA ASP A 126 16.47 -9.99 8.79
C ASP A 126 17.28 -9.43 9.95
N ARG A 127 17.98 -8.31 9.74
CA ARG A 127 18.78 -7.64 10.80
C ARG A 127 17.91 -6.94 11.83
N ILE A 128 16.87 -6.21 11.38
CA ILE A 128 16.01 -5.41 12.27
C ILE A 128 14.96 -6.28 12.94
N LEU A 129 14.29 -7.14 12.18
CA LEU A 129 13.15 -7.92 12.66
C LEU A 129 13.54 -9.34 13.10
N GLY A 130 14.80 -9.77 12.91
CA GLY A 130 15.25 -11.10 13.30
C GLY A 130 14.38 -12.24 12.71
N ARG A 131 13.94 -12.08 11.46
CA ARG A 131 13.00 -12.97 10.75
C ARG A 131 11.59 -13.01 11.35
N ASN A 132 11.21 -12.02 12.15
CA ASN A 132 9.84 -11.88 12.61
C ASN A 132 9.05 -11.06 11.57
N ASP A 133 7.88 -11.54 11.19
CA ASP A 133 7.01 -10.85 10.24
C ASP A 133 5.85 -10.21 10.99
N ILE A 134 6.01 -8.95 11.35
CA ILE A 134 4.99 -8.16 12.03
C ILE A 134 4.04 -7.43 11.06
N SER A 135 4.26 -7.58 9.75
CA SER A 135 3.50 -6.84 8.74
C SER A 135 2.01 -7.13 8.77
N TYR A 136 1.65 -8.37 9.04
CA TYR A 136 0.26 -8.81 9.18
C TYR A 136 -0.42 -8.13 10.36
N GLY A 137 0.24 -8.08 11.52
CA GLY A 137 -0.27 -7.40 12.70
C GLY A 137 -0.44 -5.89 12.44
N VAL A 138 0.55 -5.24 11.83
CA VAL A 138 0.44 -3.82 11.43
C VAL A 138 -0.77 -3.62 10.52
N TYR A 139 -0.95 -4.46 9.51
CA TYR A 139 -2.08 -4.36 8.59
C TYR A 139 -3.44 -4.50 9.28
N ILE A 140 -3.57 -5.39 10.24
CA ILE A 140 -4.85 -5.63 10.93
C ILE A 140 -5.16 -4.53 11.96
N TYR A 141 -4.17 -4.11 12.74
CA TYR A 141 -4.41 -3.26 13.91
C TYR A 141 -4.34 -1.76 13.62
N HIS A 142 -3.73 -1.30 12.50
CA HIS A 142 -3.58 0.14 12.26
C HIS A 142 -4.91 0.88 12.21
N MET A 143 -5.90 0.40 11.44
CA MET A 143 -7.18 1.10 11.30
C MET A 143 -8.01 1.14 12.58
N PRO A 144 -8.20 0.04 13.33
CA PRO A 144 -8.85 0.09 14.63
C PRO A 144 -8.19 1.08 15.61
N ILE A 145 -6.86 1.11 15.66
CA ILE A 145 -6.11 1.99 16.56
C ILE A 145 -6.26 3.46 16.12
N ILE A 146 -6.09 3.75 14.83
CA ILE A 146 -6.29 5.10 14.30
C ILE A 146 -7.69 5.60 14.60
N ASN A 147 -8.73 4.80 14.31
CA ASN A 147 -10.11 5.18 14.55
C ASN A 147 -10.39 5.42 16.05
N TYR A 148 -9.86 4.58 16.94
CA TYR A 148 -10.00 4.78 18.37
C TYR A 148 -9.35 6.08 18.86
N ILE A 149 -8.14 6.38 18.38
CA ILE A 149 -7.41 7.60 18.75
C ILE A 149 -8.13 8.84 18.22
N LEU A 150 -8.55 8.83 16.95
CA LEU A 150 -9.29 9.94 16.36
C LEU A 150 -10.62 10.19 17.06
N TYR A 151 -11.33 9.13 17.42
CA TYR A 151 -12.59 9.24 18.16
C TYR A 151 -12.40 9.83 19.55
N THR A 152 -11.33 9.42 20.25
CA THR A 152 -11.13 9.79 21.67
C THR A 152 -10.44 11.15 21.83
N TYR A 153 -9.47 11.47 20.98
CA TYR A 153 -8.58 12.63 21.14
C TYR A 153 -8.65 13.62 19.98
N GLY A 154 -9.35 13.29 18.89
CA GLY A 154 -9.39 14.09 17.67
C GLY A 154 -8.10 14.00 16.83
N PRO A 155 -8.02 14.70 15.68
CA PRO A 155 -6.85 14.74 14.82
C PRO A 155 -5.75 15.65 15.41
N GLY A 156 -4.48 15.25 15.26
CA GLY A 156 -3.32 16.03 15.68
C GLY A 156 -2.00 15.29 15.43
N GLU A 157 -0.89 16.02 15.43
CA GLU A 157 0.44 15.46 15.16
C GLU A 157 0.87 14.45 16.24
N ILE A 158 0.60 14.76 17.50
CA ILE A 158 0.93 13.89 18.63
C ILE A 158 0.09 12.62 18.56
N GLN A 159 -1.20 12.73 18.22
CA GLN A 159 -2.11 11.60 18.04
C GLN A 159 -1.65 10.70 16.89
N PHE A 160 -1.13 11.28 15.82
CA PHE A 160 -0.56 10.52 14.70
C PHE A 160 0.67 9.71 15.14
N LEU A 161 1.61 10.32 15.85
CA LEU A 161 2.77 9.61 16.38
C LEU A 161 2.36 8.51 17.36
N PHE A 162 1.39 8.79 18.23
CA PHE A 162 0.86 7.81 19.17
C PHE A 162 0.18 6.64 18.45
N ALA A 163 -0.56 6.90 17.37
CA ALA A 163 -1.17 5.86 16.55
C ALA A 163 -0.12 4.93 15.91
N ILE A 164 0.96 5.50 15.39
CA ILE A 164 2.07 4.71 14.83
C ILE A 164 2.68 3.82 15.91
N LEU A 165 3.08 4.40 17.04
CA LEU A 165 3.72 3.65 18.12
C LEU A 165 2.81 2.55 18.68
N ALA A 166 1.54 2.86 18.93
CA ALA A 166 0.56 1.90 19.43
C ALA A 166 0.34 0.77 18.42
N THR A 167 0.25 1.07 17.12
CA THR A 167 0.12 0.05 16.07
C THR A 167 1.30 -0.91 16.07
N PHE A 168 2.53 -0.39 16.12
CA PHE A 168 3.72 -1.24 16.16
C PHE A 168 3.79 -2.09 17.44
N LEU A 169 3.47 -1.53 18.60
CA LEU A 169 3.45 -2.27 19.87
C LEU A 169 2.42 -3.40 19.84
N VAL A 170 1.20 -3.13 19.38
CA VAL A 170 0.14 -4.13 19.29
C VAL A 170 0.49 -5.21 18.27
N ALA A 171 1.07 -4.83 17.11
CA ALA A 171 1.53 -5.79 16.11
C ALA A 171 2.64 -6.69 16.64
N LEU A 172 3.61 -6.15 17.38
CA LEU A 172 4.66 -6.93 18.03
C LEU A 172 4.07 -7.91 19.07
N LEU A 173 3.16 -7.44 19.92
CA LEU A 173 2.49 -8.29 20.90
C LEU A 173 1.71 -9.42 20.19
N SER A 174 0.94 -9.09 19.16
CA SER A 174 0.21 -10.08 18.35
C SER A 174 1.14 -11.12 17.75
N TRP A 175 2.27 -10.70 17.20
CA TRP A 175 3.26 -11.60 16.63
C TRP A 175 3.77 -12.61 17.66
N PHE A 176 4.23 -12.14 18.81
CA PHE A 176 4.84 -13.03 19.82
C PHE A 176 3.83 -13.92 20.54
N VAL A 177 2.61 -13.42 20.78
CA VAL A 177 1.59 -14.12 21.59
C VAL A 177 0.70 -15.01 20.73
N ILE A 178 0.38 -14.61 19.50
CA ILE A 178 -0.62 -15.29 18.68
C ILE A 178 -0.01 -15.90 17.42
N GLU A 179 0.65 -15.08 16.57
CA GLU A 179 1.02 -15.49 15.24
C GLU A 179 2.16 -16.51 15.22
N ARG A 180 3.26 -16.20 15.87
CA ARG A 180 4.44 -17.08 15.95
C ARG A 180 4.13 -18.45 16.59
N PRO A 181 3.41 -18.55 17.71
CA PRO A 181 2.98 -19.86 18.26
C PRO A 181 2.09 -20.64 17.31
N SER A 182 1.11 -19.97 16.66
CA SER A 182 0.19 -20.60 15.71
C SER A 182 0.91 -21.17 14.49
N LEU A 183 1.89 -20.44 13.94
CA LEU A 183 2.73 -20.91 12.83
C LEU A 183 3.56 -22.14 13.23
N ARG A 184 4.12 -22.17 14.45
CA ARG A 184 4.87 -23.33 14.95
C ARG A 184 3.99 -24.57 15.09
N LEU A 185 2.76 -24.42 15.58
CA LEU A 185 1.80 -25.53 15.70
C LEU A 185 1.45 -26.09 14.31
N LYS A 186 1.22 -25.24 13.33
CA LYS A 186 0.96 -25.63 11.93
C LYS A 186 2.12 -26.43 11.34
N THR A 187 3.35 -25.97 11.53
CA THR A 187 4.54 -26.64 11.00
C THR A 187 4.75 -28.02 11.62
N ASN A 188 4.49 -28.15 12.93
CA ASN A 188 4.59 -29.42 13.65
C ASN A 188 3.49 -30.40 13.24
N ALA A 189 2.27 -29.94 12.94
CA ALA A 189 1.19 -30.78 12.44
C ALA A 189 1.49 -31.35 11.04
N LEU A 190 2.07 -30.52 10.15
CA LEU A 190 2.45 -30.97 8.78
C LEU A 190 3.66 -31.93 8.76
N ARG A 191 4.48 -31.96 9.81
CA ARG A 191 5.61 -32.88 9.91
C ARG A 191 5.22 -34.27 10.41
N LYS A 192 4.02 -34.42 10.97
CA LYS A 192 3.51 -35.69 11.52
C LYS A 192 2.67 -36.50 10.52
N ASN A 193 2.34 -35.92 9.38
CA ASN A 193 1.69 -36.57 8.24
C ASN A 193 2.69 -36.79 7.12
#